data_813aa0dcda50e6dcf2a9954dcee0a68c
#
_entry.id   813aa0dcda50e6dcf2a9954dcee0a68c
#
_cell.length_a   1.000
_cell.length_b   1.000
_cell.length_c   1.000
_cell.angle_alpha   90.00
_cell.angle_beta   90.00
_cell.angle_gamma   90.00
#
_symmetry.space_group_name_H-M   'P 1'
#
loop_
_entity.id
_entity.type
_entity.pdbx_description
1 polymer ?
#
loop_
_entity_poly.entity_id
_entity_poly.type
_entity_poly.pdbx_seq_one_letter_code
_entity_poly.pdbx_strand_id
1 'polypeptide(L)'
;MLVSAVAVAGYLQATKPQLAPEAPSERVWLISTTAAAIADRQPELLAYGEIVAQRDVEMRALVAGQIVAVGKNFVDGGWVREGDLLAQIDPFEFDAAVASGEAQVLEAGAQLTEIGAQIDAELSNLTYDREQLEIAERELQRREVLANDKVISEKALDDARLEHNERARTVALSERNLQMLHASSERQQAVIVQTDVALRRARRDLR
;
A
#
# COMPACT_ATOMS: atom_id res chain seq x y z
N MET A 1 -18.81 -65.59 -116.30
CA MET A 1 -18.51 -65.63 -114.87
C MET A 1 -18.37 -64.22 -114.20
N LEU A 2 -17.75 -63.23 -114.78
CA LEU A 2 -17.57 -61.91 -114.21
C LEU A 2 -18.89 -61.08 -114.11
N VAL A 3 -19.77 -61.14 -115.09
CA VAL A 3 -21.00 -60.40 -115.14
C VAL A 3 -22.04 -60.86 -114.05
N SER A 4 -22.02 -62.09 -113.63
CA SER A 4 -22.90 -62.64 -112.63
C SER A 4 -22.44 -62.21 -111.20
N ALA A 5 -21.12 -62.06 -111.04
CA ALA A 5 -20.60 -61.60 -109.74
C ALA A 5 -20.93 -60.14 -109.44
N VAL A 6 -20.89 -59.28 -110.50
CA VAL A 6 -21.24 -57.86 -110.34
C VAL A 6 -22.72 -57.67 -110.07
N ALA A 7 -23.60 -58.51 -110.65
CA ALA A 7 -25.06 -58.44 -110.38
C ALA A 7 -25.42 -58.85 -108.94
N VAL A 8 -24.73 -59.85 -108.43
CA VAL A 8 -24.91 -60.31 -107.03
C VAL A 8 -24.40 -59.30 -106.03
N ALA A 9 -23.24 -58.69 -106.35
CA ALA A 9 -22.66 -57.66 -105.50
C ALA A 9 -23.60 -56.38 -105.42
N GLY A 10 -24.15 -56.01 -106.62
CA GLY A 10 -25.12 -54.90 -106.72
C GLY A 10 -26.40 -55.14 -105.88
N TYR A 11 -26.88 -56.44 -105.99
CA TYR A 11 -28.11 -56.83 -105.28
C TYR A 11 -27.89 -56.85 -103.74
N LEU A 12 -26.71 -57.31 -103.24
CA LEU A 12 -26.40 -57.29 -101.83
C LEU A 12 -26.15 -55.85 -101.28
N GLN A 13 -25.70 -54.93 -102.24
CA GLN A 13 -25.52 -53.57 -101.84
C GLN A 13 -26.85 -52.80 -101.72
N ALA A 14 -27.80 -53.12 -102.60
CA ALA A 14 -29.16 -52.50 -102.58
C ALA A 14 -30.05 -53.06 -101.51
N THR A 15 -29.82 -54.26 -100.97
CA THR A 15 -30.59 -54.86 -99.90
C THR A 15 -29.94 -54.73 -98.51
N LYS A 16 -28.88 -53.97 -98.44
CA LYS A 16 -28.37 -53.66 -97.07
C LYS A 16 -29.44 -52.99 -96.20
N PRO A 17 -29.83 -53.57 -95.07
CA PRO A 17 -30.72 -52.95 -94.16
C PRO A 17 -30.09 -51.68 -93.63
N GLN A 18 -30.68 -50.51 -93.94
CA GLN A 18 -30.31 -49.26 -93.22
C GLN A 18 -30.81 -49.35 -91.80
N LEU A 19 -29.86 -49.47 -90.91
CA LEU A 19 -30.13 -49.26 -89.45
C LEU A 19 -30.61 -47.79 -89.31
N ALA A 20 -31.89 -47.63 -88.99
CA ALA A 20 -32.39 -46.34 -88.61
C ALA A 20 -31.64 -45.89 -87.35
N PRO A 21 -31.20 -44.63 -87.30
CA PRO A 21 -30.62 -44.11 -86.08
C PRO A 21 -31.58 -44.25 -84.98
N GLU A 22 -31.27 -45.05 -83.98
CA GLU A 22 -32.05 -45.15 -82.71
C GLU A 22 -31.98 -43.74 -82.09
N ALA A 23 -33.13 -43.10 -81.87
CA ALA A 23 -33.21 -41.83 -81.25
C ALA A 23 -32.60 -41.99 -79.82
N PRO A 24 -31.71 -41.10 -79.42
CA PRO A 24 -31.16 -41.18 -78.06
C PRO A 24 -32.27 -41.27 -77.04
N SER A 25 -32.33 -42.38 -76.34
CA SER A 25 -33.27 -42.49 -75.20
C SER A 25 -32.89 -41.49 -74.13
N GLU A 26 -33.71 -40.51 -73.91
CA GLU A 26 -33.55 -39.65 -72.75
C GLU A 26 -33.47 -40.49 -71.48
N ARG A 27 -32.32 -40.46 -70.84
CA ARG A 27 -32.16 -41.05 -69.50
C ARG A 27 -33.00 -40.21 -68.51
N VAL A 28 -34.14 -40.63 -68.21
CA VAL A 28 -34.96 -40.07 -67.14
C VAL A 28 -34.45 -40.57 -65.81
N TRP A 29 -33.81 -39.65 -65.09
CA TRP A 29 -33.43 -39.95 -63.71
C TRP A 29 -34.63 -39.70 -62.81
N LEU A 30 -35.04 -40.71 -62.10
CA LEU A 30 -35.98 -40.57 -60.99
C LEU A 30 -35.31 -39.83 -59.86
N ILE A 31 -35.55 -38.55 -59.76
CA ILE A 31 -35.13 -37.74 -58.58
C ILE A 31 -36.34 -37.50 -57.73
N SER A 32 -36.18 -37.81 -56.46
CA SER A 32 -37.14 -37.44 -55.44
C SER A 32 -37.05 -35.92 -55.18
N THR A 33 -38.03 -35.16 -55.52
CA THR A 33 -38.07 -33.75 -55.28
C THR A 33 -39.07 -33.44 -54.13
N THR A 34 -38.64 -32.61 -53.20
CA THR A 34 -39.50 -32.08 -52.20
C THR A 34 -39.83 -30.62 -52.52
N ALA A 35 -41.07 -30.24 -52.45
CA ALA A 35 -41.48 -28.85 -52.65
C ALA A 35 -40.88 -27.97 -51.54
N ALA A 36 -40.18 -26.93 -51.95
CA ALA A 36 -39.68 -25.91 -51.05
C ALA A 36 -40.84 -25.08 -50.51
N ALA A 37 -41.09 -25.15 -49.23
CA ALA A 37 -42.05 -24.29 -48.57
C ALA A 37 -41.30 -23.21 -47.79
N ILE A 38 -41.73 -21.98 -47.96
CA ILE A 38 -41.22 -20.84 -47.16
C ILE A 38 -41.83 -21.00 -45.76
N ALA A 39 -41.00 -21.26 -44.78
CA ALA A 39 -41.36 -21.30 -43.38
C ALA A 39 -40.28 -20.66 -42.55
N ASP A 40 -40.68 -19.92 -41.51
CA ASP A 40 -39.76 -19.45 -40.50
C ASP A 40 -39.19 -20.67 -39.75
N ARG A 41 -37.89 -20.84 -39.90
CA ARG A 41 -37.19 -21.92 -39.19
C ARG A 41 -36.20 -21.31 -38.25
N GLN A 42 -36.34 -21.60 -36.98
CA GLN A 42 -35.39 -21.25 -35.95
C GLN A 42 -34.38 -22.42 -35.83
N PRO A 43 -33.11 -22.21 -36.21
CA PRO A 43 -32.12 -23.27 -36.05
C PRO A 43 -31.82 -23.45 -34.57
N GLU A 44 -31.89 -24.68 -34.09
CA GLU A 44 -31.39 -25.05 -32.77
C GLU A 44 -29.87 -25.33 -32.86
N LEU A 45 -29.11 -24.49 -32.17
CA LEU A 45 -27.69 -24.68 -32.00
C LEU A 45 -27.43 -25.29 -30.63
N LEU A 46 -27.00 -26.52 -30.61
CA LEU A 46 -26.47 -27.14 -29.39
C LEU A 46 -25.07 -26.60 -29.14
N ALA A 47 -24.94 -25.74 -28.11
CA ALA A 47 -23.65 -25.25 -27.63
C ALA A 47 -23.35 -25.90 -26.27
N TYR A 48 -22.10 -26.28 -26.10
CA TYR A 48 -21.56 -26.76 -24.82
C TYR A 48 -20.64 -25.68 -24.27
N GLY A 49 -20.74 -25.46 -22.97
CA GLY A 49 -19.89 -24.48 -22.28
C GLY A 49 -19.75 -24.81 -20.81
N GLU A 50 -18.70 -24.34 -20.20
CA GLU A 50 -18.47 -24.41 -18.77
C GLU A 50 -18.95 -23.11 -18.13
N ILE A 51 -19.68 -23.21 -17.05
CA ILE A 51 -20.08 -22.05 -16.24
C ILE A 51 -18.95 -21.77 -15.28
N VAL A 52 -18.26 -20.64 -15.50
CA VAL A 52 -17.20 -20.16 -14.61
C VAL A 52 -17.67 -18.91 -13.87
N ALA A 53 -17.19 -18.73 -12.66
CA ALA A 53 -17.46 -17.52 -11.91
C ALA A 53 -16.87 -16.28 -12.62
N GLN A 54 -17.66 -15.22 -12.77
CA GLN A 54 -17.20 -13.97 -13.36
C GLN A 54 -16.13 -13.29 -12.49
N ARG A 55 -16.19 -13.50 -11.18
CA ARG A 55 -15.22 -13.04 -10.19
C ARG A 55 -14.95 -14.17 -9.21
N ASP A 56 -13.69 -14.47 -9.07
CA ASP A 56 -13.17 -15.35 -8.04
C ASP A 56 -12.31 -14.52 -7.09
N VAL A 57 -12.56 -14.63 -5.79
CA VAL A 57 -11.86 -13.83 -4.78
C VAL A 57 -11.36 -14.76 -3.70
N GLU A 58 -10.05 -14.85 -3.58
CA GLU A 58 -9.42 -15.54 -2.46
C GLU A 58 -9.29 -14.57 -1.27
N MET A 59 -10.00 -14.85 -0.19
CA MET A 59 -9.90 -14.06 1.05
C MET A 59 -8.90 -14.72 1.98
N ARG A 60 -7.91 -13.92 2.43
CA ARG A 60 -6.90 -14.35 3.40
C ARG A 60 -6.94 -13.45 4.61
N ALA A 61 -6.79 -14.03 5.79
CA ALA A 61 -6.56 -13.23 6.99
C ALA A 61 -5.25 -12.46 6.89
N LEU A 62 -5.26 -11.20 7.30
CA LEU A 62 -4.09 -10.33 7.31
C LEU A 62 -3.15 -10.63 8.48
N VAL A 63 -3.70 -11.25 9.54
CA VAL A 63 -2.98 -11.59 10.76
C VAL A 63 -3.13 -13.08 11.06
N ALA A 64 -2.12 -13.66 11.71
CA ALA A 64 -2.16 -15.03 12.19
C ALA A 64 -2.70 -15.07 13.62
N GLY A 65 -3.53 -16.06 13.93
CA GLY A 65 -4.09 -16.22 15.27
C GLY A 65 -4.98 -17.43 15.37
N GLN A 66 -5.49 -17.71 16.57
CA GLN A 66 -6.43 -18.79 16.82
C GLN A 66 -7.84 -18.37 16.38
N ILE A 67 -8.54 -19.25 15.66
CA ILE A 67 -9.93 -19.01 15.30
C ILE A 67 -10.81 -19.35 16.49
N VAL A 68 -11.56 -18.38 17.00
CA VAL A 68 -12.47 -18.52 18.16
C VAL A 68 -13.92 -18.66 17.74
N ALA A 69 -14.29 -18.21 16.54
CA ALA A 69 -15.62 -18.38 16.00
C ALA A 69 -15.59 -18.56 14.48
N VAL A 70 -16.51 -19.35 13.96
CA VAL A 70 -16.71 -19.56 12.52
C VAL A 70 -18.17 -19.24 12.19
N GLY A 71 -18.38 -18.49 11.11
CA GLY A 71 -19.72 -18.13 10.65
C GLY A 71 -20.52 -19.36 10.25
N LYS A 72 -21.84 -19.35 10.53
CA LYS A 72 -22.72 -20.48 10.26
C LYS A 72 -22.79 -20.89 8.79
N ASN A 73 -22.59 -19.92 7.89
CA ASN A 73 -22.67 -20.12 6.44
C ASN A 73 -21.28 -20.34 5.80
N PHE A 74 -20.21 -20.33 6.61
CA PHE A 74 -18.83 -20.53 6.13
C PHE A 74 -18.54 -22.04 6.02
N VAL A 75 -19.19 -22.67 5.02
CA VAL A 75 -19.05 -24.07 4.67
C VAL A 75 -18.92 -24.20 3.16
N ASP A 76 -18.35 -25.29 2.69
CA ASP A 76 -18.21 -25.55 1.25
C ASP A 76 -19.58 -25.52 0.55
N GLY A 77 -19.68 -24.70 -0.51
CA GLY A 77 -20.92 -24.44 -1.22
C GLY A 77 -21.91 -23.51 -0.49
N GLY A 78 -21.54 -22.96 0.65
CA GLY A 78 -22.35 -22.02 1.42
C GLY A 78 -22.51 -20.67 0.74
N TRP A 79 -23.60 -19.96 1.08
CA TRP A 79 -23.85 -18.61 0.61
C TRP A 79 -23.60 -17.61 1.73
N VAL A 80 -22.76 -16.61 1.44
CA VAL A 80 -22.44 -15.52 2.35
C VAL A 80 -22.86 -14.18 1.75
N ARG A 81 -23.26 -13.25 2.60
CA ARG A 81 -23.63 -11.89 2.23
C ARG A 81 -22.60 -10.91 2.75
N GLU A 82 -22.59 -9.73 2.20
CA GLU A 82 -21.77 -8.63 2.73
C GLU A 82 -22.12 -8.37 4.20
N GLY A 83 -21.09 -8.39 5.06
CA GLY A 83 -21.22 -8.24 6.50
C GLY A 83 -21.41 -9.55 7.28
N ASP A 84 -21.57 -10.70 6.62
CA ASP A 84 -21.61 -11.99 7.31
C ASP A 84 -20.23 -12.32 7.90
N LEU A 85 -20.23 -12.81 9.16
CA LEU A 85 -19.03 -13.32 9.80
C LEU A 85 -18.57 -14.60 9.10
N LEU A 86 -17.32 -14.62 8.62
CA LEU A 86 -16.70 -15.82 8.06
C LEU A 86 -15.91 -16.58 9.14
N ALA A 87 -14.96 -15.91 9.74
CA ALA A 87 -14.16 -16.42 10.85
C ALA A 87 -13.74 -15.26 11.75
N GLN A 88 -13.61 -15.52 13.03
CA GLN A 88 -13.10 -14.57 14.01
C GLN A 88 -11.82 -15.11 14.62
N ILE A 89 -10.77 -14.31 14.55
CA ILE A 89 -9.49 -14.58 15.21
C ILE A 89 -9.58 -14.08 16.65
N ASP A 90 -8.90 -14.74 17.58
CA ASP A 90 -8.83 -14.31 18.98
C ASP A 90 -8.23 -12.89 19.07
N PRO A 91 -8.97 -11.90 19.59
CA PRO A 91 -8.49 -10.53 19.67
C PRO A 91 -7.55 -10.28 20.85
N PHE A 92 -7.41 -11.21 21.81
CA PHE A 92 -6.73 -10.98 23.08
C PHE A 92 -5.30 -10.43 22.93
N GLU A 93 -4.49 -11.04 22.07
CA GLU A 93 -3.11 -10.59 21.84
C GLU A 93 -3.05 -9.22 21.15
N PHE A 94 -4.01 -8.93 20.28
CA PHE A 94 -4.07 -7.65 19.57
C PHE A 94 -4.54 -6.54 20.51
N ASP A 95 -5.52 -6.81 21.38
CA ASP A 95 -5.98 -5.87 22.42
C ASP A 95 -4.86 -5.56 23.41
N ALA A 96 -4.10 -6.59 23.84
CA ALA A 96 -2.94 -6.43 24.70
C ALA A 96 -1.83 -5.59 24.03
N ALA A 97 -1.58 -5.80 22.74
CA ALA A 97 -0.62 -5.01 21.97
C ALA A 97 -1.04 -3.55 21.85
N VAL A 98 -2.33 -3.27 21.64
CA VAL A 98 -2.88 -1.90 21.63
C VAL A 98 -2.72 -1.25 23.00
N ALA A 99 -3.12 -1.93 24.08
CA ALA A 99 -2.99 -1.40 25.44
C ALA A 99 -1.52 -1.10 25.81
N SER A 100 -0.59 -1.99 25.43
CA SER A 100 0.85 -1.78 25.61
C SER A 100 1.35 -0.58 24.82
N GLY A 101 0.91 -0.44 23.57
CA GLY A 101 1.28 0.71 22.73
C GLY A 101 0.75 2.03 23.28
N GLU A 102 -0.48 2.06 23.82
CA GLU A 102 -1.05 3.24 24.48
C GLU A 102 -0.25 3.64 25.72
N ALA A 103 0.14 2.68 26.54
CA ALA A 103 0.98 2.93 27.70
C ALA A 103 2.35 3.50 27.31
N GLN A 104 2.97 2.99 26.24
CA GLN A 104 4.25 3.50 25.73
C GLN A 104 4.16 4.95 25.23
N VAL A 105 3.08 5.30 24.52
CA VAL A 105 2.85 6.69 24.08
C VAL A 105 2.68 7.62 25.27
N LEU A 106 1.92 7.18 26.29
CA LEU A 106 1.72 7.95 27.51
C LEU A 106 3.04 8.17 28.27
N GLU A 107 3.85 7.12 28.42
CA GLU A 107 5.17 7.20 29.06
C GLU A 107 6.09 8.17 28.32
N ALA A 108 6.18 8.04 26.98
CA ALA A 108 6.99 8.94 26.17
C ALA A 108 6.52 10.39 26.27
N GLY A 109 5.20 10.63 26.39
CA GLY A 109 4.64 11.95 26.62
C GLY A 109 4.99 12.53 28.00
N ALA A 110 4.95 11.69 29.04
CA ALA A 110 5.36 12.08 30.39
C ALA A 110 6.83 12.49 30.46
N GLN A 111 7.71 11.74 29.81
CA GLN A 111 9.13 12.08 29.70
C GLN A 111 9.37 13.40 28.96
N LEU A 112 8.61 13.68 27.89
CA LEU A 112 8.70 14.99 27.23
C LEU A 112 8.28 16.14 28.15
N THR A 113 7.25 15.93 28.96
CA THR A 113 6.78 16.92 29.95
C THR A 113 7.85 17.18 31.02
N GLU A 114 8.52 16.13 31.49
CA GLU A 114 9.63 16.23 32.42
C GLU A 114 10.79 17.06 31.86
N ILE A 115 11.20 16.77 30.60
CA ILE A 115 12.23 17.55 29.92
C ILE A 115 11.80 19.02 29.77
N GLY A 116 10.53 19.28 29.47
CA GLY A 116 9.97 20.64 29.43
C GLY A 116 10.14 21.37 30.76
N ALA A 117 9.82 20.73 31.87
CA ALA A 117 10.02 21.33 33.21
C ALA A 117 11.50 21.58 33.52
N GLN A 118 12.41 20.74 33.07
CA GLN A 118 13.86 20.95 33.21
C GLN A 118 14.33 22.16 32.38
N ILE A 119 13.78 22.34 31.17
CA ILE A 119 14.07 23.51 30.31
C ILE A 119 13.61 24.79 31.01
N ASP A 120 12.39 24.81 31.57
CA ASP A 120 11.85 25.99 32.26
C ASP A 120 12.69 26.35 33.50
N ALA A 121 13.13 25.35 34.25
CA ALA A 121 14.03 25.54 35.39
C ALA A 121 15.38 26.11 34.95
N GLU A 122 15.99 25.59 33.89
CA GLU A 122 17.28 26.07 33.37
C GLU A 122 17.16 27.48 32.78
N LEU A 123 16.06 27.82 32.12
CA LEU A 123 15.78 29.19 31.65
C LEU A 123 15.73 30.19 32.82
N SER A 124 15.14 29.78 33.96
CA SER A 124 15.09 30.58 35.17
C SER A 124 16.49 30.79 35.76
N ASN A 125 17.31 29.72 35.80
CA ASN A 125 18.71 29.79 36.24
C ASN A 125 19.53 30.72 35.29
N LEU A 126 19.38 30.55 33.98
CA LEU A 126 20.08 31.37 33.00
C LEU A 126 19.72 32.84 33.14
N THR A 127 18.46 33.16 33.45
CA THR A 127 18.03 34.54 33.67
C THR A 127 18.73 35.12 34.89
N TYR A 128 18.79 34.39 35.98
CA TYR A 128 19.52 34.78 37.18
C TYR A 128 21.02 34.93 36.93
N ASP A 129 21.64 33.99 36.26
CA ASP A 129 23.07 34.02 35.94
C ASP A 129 23.43 35.24 35.08
N ARG A 130 22.57 35.61 34.12
CA ARG A 130 22.76 36.81 33.29
C ARG A 130 22.67 38.11 34.12
N GLU A 131 21.74 38.17 35.05
CA GLU A 131 21.65 39.31 35.98
C GLU A 131 22.92 39.45 36.82
N GLN A 132 23.45 38.31 37.32
CA GLN A 132 24.72 38.32 38.08
C GLN A 132 25.92 38.76 37.20
N LEU A 133 25.96 38.30 35.94
CA LEU A 133 26.98 38.73 34.99
C LEU A 133 26.88 40.24 34.73
N GLU A 134 25.68 40.79 34.53
CA GLU A 134 25.47 42.20 34.31
C GLU A 134 25.93 43.05 35.53
N ILE A 135 25.72 42.57 36.75
CA ILE A 135 26.22 43.25 37.97
C ILE A 135 27.74 43.22 37.99
N ALA A 136 28.39 42.06 37.69
CA ALA A 136 29.84 41.93 37.67
C ALA A 136 30.48 42.78 36.53
N GLU A 137 29.82 42.88 35.39
CA GLU A 137 30.25 43.72 34.27
C GLU A 137 30.25 45.21 34.63
N ARG A 138 29.19 45.70 35.28
CA ARG A 138 29.07 47.09 35.79
C ARG A 138 30.15 47.38 36.84
N GLU A 139 30.45 46.41 37.72
CA GLU A 139 31.48 46.56 38.75
C GLU A 139 32.87 46.58 38.11
N LEU A 140 33.16 45.73 37.15
CA LEU A 140 34.41 45.72 36.40
C LEU A 140 34.61 47.06 35.70
N GLN A 141 33.62 47.56 34.96
CA GLN A 141 33.68 48.84 34.26
C GLN A 141 33.95 49.98 35.22
N ARG A 142 33.31 50.01 36.42
CA ARG A 142 33.58 51.03 37.43
C ARG A 142 35.02 50.96 37.93
N ARG A 143 35.55 49.76 38.19
CA ARG A 143 36.93 49.58 38.64
C ARG A 143 37.96 49.91 37.57
N GLU A 144 37.67 49.66 36.32
CA GLU A 144 38.54 50.07 35.21
C GLU A 144 38.71 51.61 35.14
N VAL A 145 37.61 52.35 35.31
CA VAL A 145 37.67 53.82 35.38
C VAL A 145 38.51 54.29 36.58
N LEU A 146 38.29 53.73 37.77
CA LEU A 146 39.04 54.06 38.98
C LEU A 146 40.51 53.68 38.92
N ALA A 147 40.87 52.61 38.20
CA ALA A 147 42.24 52.21 37.96
C ALA A 147 42.97 53.14 37.03
N ASN A 148 42.26 53.59 35.98
CA ASN A 148 42.80 54.59 35.06
C ASN A 148 43.13 55.92 35.79
N ASP A 149 42.30 56.29 36.78
CA ASP A 149 42.48 57.44 37.65
C ASP A 149 43.50 57.22 38.78
N LYS A 150 44.10 55.99 38.85
CA LYS A 150 45.07 55.57 39.87
C LYS A 150 44.53 55.60 41.28
N VAL A 151 43.20 55.38 41.47
CA VAL A 151 42.55 55.44 42.77
C VAL A 151 42.50 54.06 43.43
N ILE A 152 42.58 52.94 42.67
CA ILE A 152 42.54 51.56 43.17
C ILE A 152 43.85 50.81 42.83
N SER A 153 44.09 49.69 43.55
CA SER A 153 45.23 48.81 43.30
C SER A 153 44.95 47.88 42.07
N GLU A 154 46.03 47.47 41.39
CA GLU A 154 45.92 46.45 40.32
C GLU A 154 45.23 45.21 40.78
N LYS A 155 45.51 44.74 42.02
CA LYS A 155 44.82 43.57 42.61
C LYS A 155 43.31 43.76 42.61
N ALA A 156 42.80 44.92 42.97
CA ALA A 156 41.38 45.20 43.02
C ALA A 156 40.71 45.13 41.63
N LEU A 157 41.44 45.54 40.58
CA LEU A 157 40.98 45.39 39.19
C LEU A 157 41.02 43.94 38.75
N ASP A 158 42.07 43.20 39.08
CA ASP A 158 42.19 41.77 38.70
C ASP A 158 41.15 40.92 39.41
N ASP A 159 40.79 41.21 40.68
CA ASP A 159 39.70 40.54 41.41
C ASP A 159 38.35 40.77 40.69
N ALA A 160 38.09 41.97 40.17
CA ALA A 160 36.87 42.26 39.41
C ALA A 160 36.82 41.53 38.04
N ARG A 161 37.98 41.46 37.38
CA ARG A 161 38.11 40.71 36.12
C ARG A 161 37.85 39.22 36.34
N LEU A 162 38.39 38.67 37.44
CA LEU A 162 38.19 37.26 37.80
C LEU A 162 36.69 36.99 38.04
N GLU A 163 36.01 37.80 38.84
CA GLU A 163 34.58 37.68 39.11
C GLU A 163 33.76 37.75 37.84
N HIS A 164 34.00 38.73 36.96
CA HIS A 164 33.32 38.84 35.68
C HIS A 164 33.52 37.57 34.83
N ASN A 165 34.76 37.07 34.72
CA ASN A 165 35.04 35.85 33.96
C ASN A 165 34.37 34.62 34.52
N GLU A 166 34.26 34.48 35.86
CA GLU A 166 33.55 33.38 36.52
C GLU A 166 32.07 33.44 36.21
N ARG A 167 31.42 34.63 36.27
CA ARG A 167 30.00 34.82 35.92
C ARG A 167 29.75 34.56 34.45
N ALA A 168 30.60 35.03 33.56
CA ALA A 168 30.52 34.76 32.13
C ALA A 168 30.62 33.25 31.82
N ARG A 169 31.52 32.54 32.55
CA ARG A 169 31.62 31.09 32.44
C ARG A 169 30.33 30.38 32.90
N THR A 170 29.72 30.84 34.01
CA THR A 170 28.44 30.26 34.50
C THR A 170 27.35 30.41 33.47
N VAL A 171 27.15 31.59 32.92
CA VAL A 171 26.18 31.85 31.83
C VAL A 171 26.43 30.90 30.65
N ALA A 172 27.68 30.76 30.20
CA ALA A 172 28.03 29.89 29.09
C ALA A 172 27.75 28.42 29.39
N LEU A 173 27.84 27.96 30.65
CA LEU A 173 27.48 26.61 31.07
C LEU A 173 25.96 26.43 31.04
N SER A 174 25.17 27.34 31.60
CA SER A 174 23.72 27.31 31.58
C SER A 174 23.17 27.34 30.15
N GLU A 175 23.73 28.16 29.25
CA GLU A 175 23.36 28.15 27.84
C GLU A 175 23.62 26.79 27.15
N ARG A 176 24.76 26.18 27.49
CA ARG A 176 25.10 24.84 26.96
C ARG A 176 24.19 23.76 27.48
N ASN A 177 23.83 23.81 28.79
CA ASN A 177 22.86 22.90 29.39
C ASN A 177 21.49 23.02 28.70
N LEU A 178 21.04 24.24 28.45
CA LEU A 178 19.80 24.52 27.74
C LEU A 178 19.80 23.91 26.33
N GLN A 179 20.90 24.04 25.59
CA GLN A 179 21.04 23.40 24.27
C GLN A 179 20.95 21.88 24.35
N MET A 180 21.56 21.25 25.38
CA MET A 180 21.47 19.80 25.57
C MET A 180 20.04 19.36 25.91
N LEU A 181 19.32 20.13 26.73
CA LEU A 181 17.91 19.85 27.06
C LEU A 181 17.00 19.99 25.84
N HIS A 182 17.20 21.01 24.99
CA HIS A 182 16.47 21.13 23.73
C HIS A 182 16.72 19.96 22.81
N ALA A 183 17.98 19.54 22.62
CA ALA A 183 18.30 18.35 21.83
C ALA A 183 17.70 17.06 22.42
N SER A 184 17.57 16.97 23.75
CA SER A 184 16.89 15.87 24.42
C SER A 184 15.38 15.89 24.16
N SER A 185 14.76 17.07 24.19
CA SER A 185 13.34 17.26 23.85
C SER A 185 13.04 16.83 22.41
N GLU A 186 13.87 17.22 21.45
CA GLU A 186 13.71 16.81 20.05
C GLU A 186 13.82 15.29 19.87
N ARG A 187 14.78 14.66 20.56
CA ARG A 187 14.89 13.18 20.57
C ARG A 187 13.64 12.52 21.14
N GLN A 188 13.15 13.04 22.27
CA GLN A 188 11.94 12.48 22.89
C GLN A 188 10.71 12.66 22.01
N GLN A 189 10.61 13.74 21.28
CA GLN A 189 9.56 13.96 20.28
C GLN A 189 9.62 12.92 19.14
N ALA A 190 10.82 12.55 18.69
CA ALA A 190 10.99 11.46 17.71
C ALA A 190 10.56 10.10 18.28
N VAL A 191 10.82 9.84 19.57
CA VAL A 191 10.34 8.62 20.26
C VAL A 191 8.82 8.58 20.29
N ILE A 192 8.15 9.69 20.60
CA ILE A 192 6.68 9.78 20.58
C ILE A 192 6.12 9.43 19.19
N VAL A 193 6.71 9.97 18.13
CA VAL A 193 6.30 9.64 16.76
C VAL A 193 6.50 8.16 16.46
N GLN A 194 7.60 7.58 16.89
CA GLN A 194 7.88 6.16 16.69
C GLN A 194 6.88 5.26 17.42
N THR A 195 6.58 5.56 18.69
CA THR A 195 5.62 4.79 19.50
C THR A 195 4.19 4.95 18.97
N ASP A 196 3.81 6.14 18.51
CA ASP A 196 2.50 6.38 17.88
C ASP A 196 2.33 5.58 16.56
N VAL A 197 3.38 5.47 15.75
CA VAL A 197 3.36 4.61 14.56
C VAL A 197 3.20 3.13 14.92
N ALA A 198 3.87 2.68 15.98
CA ALA A 198 3.71 1.31 16.48
C ALA A 198 2.29 1.04 16.98
N LEU A 199 1.71 1.97 17.74
CA LEU A 199 0.33 1.90 18.21
C LEU A 199 -0.68 1.86 17.04
N ARG A 200 -0.48 2.70 16.01
CA ARG A 200 -1.34 2.67 14.82
C ARG A 200 -1.27 1.32 14.08
N ARG A 201 -0.11 0.66 14.05
CA ARG A 201 0.02 -0.70 13.50
C ARG A 201 -0.77 -1.70 14.32
N ALA A 202 -0.61 -1.70 15.65
CA ALA A 202 -1.35 -2.59 16.53
C ALA A 202 -2.88 -2.40 16.38
N ARG A 203 -3.36 -1.15 16.30
CA ARG A 203 -4.78 -0.85 16.06
C ARG A 203 -5.28 -1.28 14.69
N ARG A 204 -4.43 -1.30 13.68
CA ARG A 204 -4.80 -1.81 12.36
C ARG A 204 -4.92 -3.33 12.37
N ASP A 205 -4.02 -4.00 13.07
CA ASP A 205 -3.95 -5.45 13.13
C ASP A 205 -5.09 -6.05 13.99
N LEU A 206 -5.73 -5.23 14.84
CA LEU A 206 -6.94 -5.54 15.62
C LEU A 206 -8.25 -5.46 14.77
N ARG A 207 -8.26 -4.72 13.65
CA ARG A 207 -9.44 -4.54 12.78
C ARG A 207 -9.60 -5.64 11.75
#